data_135c277ffb387dd0a75d91f6ad474011
#
_entry.id   135c277ffb387dd0a75d91f6ad474011
#
_cell.length_a   1.000
_cell.length_b   1.000
_cell.length_c   1.000
_cell.angle_alpha   90.00
_cell.angle_beta   90.00
_cell.angle_gamma   90.00
#
_symmetry.space_group_name_H-M   'P 1'
#
loop_
_entity.id
_entity.type
_entity.pdbx_description
1 polymer ?
#
loop_
_entity_poly.entity_id
_entity_poly.type
_entity_poly.pdbx_seq_one_letter_code
_entity_poly.pdbx_strand_id
1 'polypeptide(L)'
;MKAELLTSLLHEPRVLFLDEPTLGLDVTAQGRVRDFLATYNRRTGATILLTSHYMGDITALCERVLLIHEGALFHDGPLGELTSRLAPHRQVRLELQQPQPRQVFEAFGTVESHQEHQVQLLVPREQLTETVAALLGRFDVLDLEVSDPPIEDLMRSLFQQAGESEA
;
A
#
# COMPACT_ATOMS: atom_id res chain seq x y z
N MET A 1 -13.70 -5.28 23.00
CA MET A 1 -12.53 -4.81 22.23
C MET A 1 -11.75 -3.65 22.89
N LYS A 2 -12.27 -2.40 23.05
CA LYS A 2 -11.49 -1.31 23.71
C LYS A 2 -11.09 -1.66 25.16
N ALA A 3 -11.98 -2.27 25.94
CA ALA A 3 -11.72 -2.68 27.30
C ALA A 3 -10.67 -3.81 27.35
N GLU A 4 -10.73 -4.77 26.45
CA GLU A 4 -9.78 -5.89 26.35
C GLU A 4 -8.38 -5.39 26.00
N LEU A 5 -8.26 -4.48 25.02
CA LEU A 5 -6.99 -3.84 24.69
C LEU A 5 -6.40 -3.10 25.89
N LEU A 6 -7.21 -2.32 26.62
CA LEU A 6 -6.74 -1.63 27.83
C LEU A 6 -6.29 -2.63 28.90
N THR A 7 -7.04 -3.72 29.11
CA THR A 7 -6.69 -4.74 30.10
C THR A 7 -5.37 -5.43 29.76
N SER A 8 -5.11 -5.71 28.47
CA SER A 8 -3.87 -6.33 28.02
C SER A 8 -2.63 -5.45 28.20
N LEU A 9 -2.81 -4.14 28.37
CA LEU A 9 -1.73 -3.17 28.51
C LEU A 9 -1.45 -2.72 29.94
N LEU A 10 -2.37 -3.00 30.90
CA LEU A 10 -2.24 -2.57 32.29
C LEU A 10 -0.96 -3.07 33.00
N HIS A 11 -0.44 -4.20 32.60
CA HIS A 11 0.75 -4.82 33.19
C HIS A 11 2.05 -4.51 32.40
N GLU A 12 1.99 -3.55 31.45
CA GLU A 12 3.13 -3.09 30.64
C GLU A 12 3.92 -4.27 30.00
N PRO A 13 3.27 -5.09 29.16
CA PRO A 13 3.91 -6.27 28.58
C PRO A 13 5.08 -5.87 27.67
N ARG A 14 6.15 -6.67 27.69
CA ARG A 14 7.28 -6.50 26.76
C ARG A 14 6.96 -6.99 25.34
N VAL A 15 5.99 -7.90 25.21
CA VAL A 15 5.51 -8.46 23.95
C VAL A 15 3.97 -8.45 23.98
N LEU A 16 3.37 -7.92 22.95
CA LEU A 16 1.91 -7.81 22.79
C LEU A 16 1.49 -8.51 21.48
N PHE A 17 0.53 -9.43 21.59
CA PHE A 17 -0.10 -10.07 20.44
C PHE A 17 -1.50 -9.49 20.24
N LEU A 18 -1.77 -8.99 19.05
CA LEU A 18 -3.06 -8.40 18.69
C LEU A 18 -3.61 -9.10 17.46
N ASP A 19 -4.77 -9.71 17.60
CA ASP A 19 -5.47 -10.35 16.50
C ASP A 19 -6.57 -9.40 16.01
N GLU A 20 -6.42 -8.89 14.78
CA GLU A 20 -7.36 -7.97 14.12
C GLU A 20 -7.81 -6.80 15.02
N PRO A 21 -6.90 -5.95 15.56
CA PRO A 21 -7.23 -4.99 16.62
C PRO A 21 -8.18 -3.88 16.19
N THR A 22 -8.45 -3.70 14.90
CA THR A 22 -9.35 -2.68 14.37
C THR A 22 -10.62 -3.25 13.75
N LEU A 23 -10.78 -4.57 13.75
CA LEU A 23 -11.92 -5.25 13.15
C LEU A 23 -13.25 -4.78 13.76
N GLY A 24 -14.22 -4.45 12.89
CA GLY A 24 -15.54 -4.02 13.31
C GLY A 24 -15.64 -2.59 13.86
N LEU A 25 -14.55 -1.81 13.76
CA LEU A 25 -14.56 -0.39 14.12
C LEU A 25 -14.84 0.49 12.89
N ASP A 26 -15.47 1.64 13.13
CA ASP A 26 -15.55 2.70 12.13
C ASP A 26 -14.16 3.32 11.86
N VAL A 27 -14.01 4.02 10.72
CA VAL A 27 -12.72 4.60 10.25
C VAL A 27 -12.08 5.52 11.29
N THR A 28 -12.89 6.32 12.00
CA THR A 28 -12.39 7.23 13.04
C THR A 28 -11.86 6.46 14.25
N ALA A 29 -12.57 5.41 14.66
CA ALA A 29 -12.14 4.55 15.76
C ALA A 29 -10.90 3.73 15.39
N GLN A 30 -10.78 3.24 14.16
CA GLN A 30 -9.58 2.59 13.64
C GLN A 30 -8.37 3.52 13.73
N GLY A 31 -8.49 4.77 13.24
CA GLY A 31 -7.43 5.77 13.34
C GLY A 31 -6.94 5.98 14.78
N ARG A 32 -7.87 6.13 15.73
CA ARG A 32 -7.53 6.29 17.15
C ARG A 32 -6.79 5.08 17.74
N VAL A 33 -7.16 3.86 17.35
CA VAL A 33 -6.47 2.64 17.79
C VAL A 33 -5.06 2.61 17.23
N ARG A 34 -4.87 2.93 15.95
CA ARG A 34 -3.54 3.04 15.32
C ARG A 34 -2.64 4.04 16.02
N ASP A 35 -3.13 5.26 16.23
CA ASP A 35 -2.38 6.33 16.91
C ASP A 35 -1.99 5.91 18.33
N PHE A 36 -2.91 5.26 19.03
CA PHE A 36 -2.67 4.75 20.38
C PHE A 36 -1.59 3.67 20.37
N LEU A 37 -1.68 2.65 19.51
CA LEU A 37 -0.70 1.57 19.41
C LEU A 37 0.68 2.07 18.99
N ALA A 38 0.76 2.97 18.02
CA ALA A 38 2.01 3.61 17.62
C ALA A 38 2.64 4.41 18.76
N THR A 39 1.83 5.14 19.53
CA THR A 39 2.31 5.91 20.67
C THR A 39 2.76 5.00 21.81
N TYR A 40 2.02 3.94 22.09
CA TYR A 40 2.38 2.94 23.10
C TYR A 40 3.72 2.26 22.77
N ASN A 41 3.87 1.78 21.54
CA ASN A 41 5.11 1.15 21.07
C ASN A 41 6.32 2.09 21.23
N ARG A 42 6.20 3.35 20.78
CA ARG A 42 7.29 4.35 20.92
C ARG A 42 7.66 4.66 22.37
N ARG A 43 6.66 4.68 23.28
CA ARG A 43 6.88 5.02 24.69
C ARG A 43 7.48 3.87 25.49
N THR A 44 7.06 2.65 25.22
CA THR A 44 7.41 1.48 26.03
C THR A 44 8.52 0.64 25.40
N GLY A 45 8.74 0.75 24.07
CA GLY A 45 9.61 -0.15 23.33
C GLY A 45 9.11 -1.59 23.28
N ALA A 46 7.83 -1.83 23.57
CA ALA A 46 7.22 -3.15 23.53
C ALA A 46 7.22 -3.70 22.10
N THR A 47 7.52 -4.97 21.93
CA THR A 47 7.34 -5.65 20.65
C THR A 47 5.86 -5.93 20.43
N ILE A 48 5.30 -5.44 19.33
CA ILE A 48 3.91 -5.69 18.96
C ILE A 48 3.88 -6.58 17.73
N LEU A 49 3.25 -7.75 17.84
CA LEU A 49 2.89 -8.61 16.72
C LEU A 49 1.38 -8.50 16.53
N LEU A 50 0.96 -8.03 15.36
CA LEU A 50 -0.46 -7.92 15.04
C LEU A 50 -0.80 -8.69 13.75
N THR A 51 -2.02 -9.24 13.69
CA THR A 51 -2.63 -9.67 12.45
C THR A 51 -3.58 -8.60 11.97
N SER A 52 -3.67 -8.36 10.69
CA SER A 52 -4.70 -7.51 10.08
C SER A 52 -4.88 -7.85 8.61
N HIS A 53 -6.12 -7.75 8.15
CA HIS A 53 -6.46 -7.74 6.72
C HIS A 53 -6.72 -6.32 6.19
N TYR A 54 -6.67 -5.31 7.07
CA TYR A 54 -6.73 -3.91 6.68
C TYR A 54 -5.32 -3.37 6.40
N MET A 55 -5.03 -3.06 5.14
CA MET A 55 -3.72 -2.52 4.75
C MET A 55 -3.38 -1.21 5.47
N GLY A 56 -4.39 -0.40 5.79
CA GLY A 56 -4.20 0.82 6.58
C GLY A 56 -3.62 0.58 7.97
N ASP A 57 -3.83 -0.58 8.60
CA ASP A 57 -3.20 -0.94 9.86
C ASP A 57 -1.74 -1.33 9.64
N ILE A 58 -1.49 -2.14 8.62
CA ILE A 58 -0.16 -2.63 8.26
C ILE A 58 0.75 -1.46 7.90
N THR A 59 0.29 -0.57 7.02
CA THR A 59 1.07 0.59 6.56
C THR A 59 1.32 1.61 7.67
N ALA A 60 0.39 1.76 8.61
CA ALA A 60 0.52 2.73 9.71
C ALA A 60 1.34 2.22 10.90
N LEU A 61 1.39 0.90 11.14
CA LEU A 61 1.94 0.31 12.35
C LEU A 61 3.16 -0.58 12.13
N CYS A 62 3.31 -1.16 10.94
CA CYS A 62 4.30 -2.23 10.72
C CYS A 62 5.46 -1.76 9.84
N GLU A 63 6.67 -1.77 10.37
CA GLU A 63 7.91 -1.61 9.58
C GLU A 63 8.30 -2.94 8.90
N ARG A 64 8.05 -4.08 9.57
CA ARG A 64 8.32 -5.44 9.10
C ARG A 64 7.02 -6.22 8.97
N VAL A 65 6.90 -6.99 7.91
CA VAL A 65 5.71 -7.78 7.58
C VAL A 65 6.09 -9.23 7.34
N LEU A 66 5.29 -10.13 7.90
CA LEU A 66 5.30 -11.55 7.59
C LEU A 66 4.07 -11.84 6.72
N LEU A 67 4.29 -12.18 5.45
CA LEU A 67 3.22 -12.58 4.55
C LEU A 67 3.18 -14.10 4.43
N ILE A 68 2.07 -14.69 4.84
CA ILE A 68 1.81 -16.11 4.72
C ILE A 68 0.80 -16.33 3.59
N HIS A 69 1.14 -17.19 2.66
CA HIS A 69 0.28 -17.55 1.54
C HIS A 69 0.36 -19.07 1.34
N GLU A 70 -0.79 -19.74 1.18
CA GLU A 70 -0.92 -21.21 1.02
C GLU A 70 -0.15 -22.01 2.08
N GLY A 71 -0.16 -21.55 3.32
CA GLY A 71 0.55 -22.19 4.43
C GLY A 71 2.06 -22.03 4.41
N ALA A 72 2.63 -21.30 3.46
CA ALA A 72 4.05 -21.01 3.36
C ALA A 72 4.37 -19.55 3.67
N LEU A 73 5.56 -19.28 4.21
CA LEU A 73 6.05 -17.94 4.42
C LEU A 73 6.55 -17.37 3.08
N PHE A 74 5.78 -16.46 2.50
CA PHE A 74 6.09 -15.83 1.21
C PHE A 74 7.07 -14.65 1.35
N HIS A 75 6.92 -13.87 2.41
CA HIS A 75 7.77 -12.72 2.71
C HIS A 75 8.00 -12.58 4.21
N ASP A 76 9.22 -12.20 4.56
CA ASP A 76 9.63 -11.81 5.91
C ASP A 76 10.62 -10.67 5.79
N GLY A 77 10.19 -9.44 6.04
CA GLY A 77 11.05 -8.27 5.88
C GLY A 77 10.30 -6.94 5.90
N PRO A 78 10.99 -5.85 5.54
CA PRO A 78 10.38 -4.53 5.44
C PRO A 78 9.21 -4.49 4.47
N LEU A 79 8.15 -3.75 4.83
CA LEU A 79 6.97 -3.57 3.97
C LEU A 79 7.34 -2.98 2.60
N GLY A 80 8.32 -2.05 2.56
CA GLY A 80 8.79 -1.46 1.31
C GLY A 80 9.44 -2.47 0.35
N GLU A 81 10.12 -3.51 0.86
CA GLU A 81 10.66 -4.58 0.03
C GLU A 81 9.56 -5.45 -0.57
N LEU A 82 8.53 -5.77 0.23
CA LEU A 82 7.35 -6.49 -0.26
C LEU A 82 6.68 -5.70 -1.40
N THR A 83 6.42 -4.41 -1.17
CA THR A 83 5.82 -3.54 -2.18
C THR A 83 6.67 -3.49 -3.45
N SER A 84 7.99 -3.35 -3.32
CA SER A 84 8.89 -3.30 -4.48
C SER A 84 8.92 -4.60 -5.29
N ARG A 85 8.81 -5.75 -4.62
CA ARG A 85 8.74 -7.08 -5.28
C ARG A 85 7.43 -7.29 -6.01
N LEU A 86 6.32 -6.82 -5.43
CA LEU A 86 4.97 -7.01 -5.98
C LEU A 86 4.61 -5.95 -7.02
N ALA A 87 5.28 -4.78 -7.00
CA ALA A 87 5.01 -3.66 -7.91
C ALA A 87 6.17 -3.45 -8.89
N PRO A 88 6.26 -4.22 -9.99
CA PRO A 88 7.24 -3.97 -11.04
C PRO A 88 6.98 -2.65 -11.79
N HIS A 89 5.81 -2.05 -11.59
CA HIS A 89 5.39 -0.80 -12.18
C HIS A 89 5.20 0.29 -11.13
N ARG A 90 5.35 1.54 -11.55
CA ARG A 90 4.99 2.73 -10.78
C ARG A 90 3.72 3.34 -11.37
N GLN A 91 2.90 3.89 -10.51
CA GLN A 91 1.74 4.66 -10.91
C GLN A 91 2.16 6.11 -11.16
N VAL A 92 1.89 6.61 -12.35
CA VAL A 92 2.12 8.00 -12.73
C VAL A 92 0.78 8.64 -13.00
N ARG A 93 0.41 9.63 -12.18
CA ARG A 93 -0.79 10.45 -12.37
C ARG A 93 -0.37 11.80 -12.93
N LEU A 94 -1.05 12.23 -13.98
CA LEU A 94 -0.84 13.52 -14.62
C LEU A 94 -2.13 14.31 -14.58
N GLU A 95 -2.01 15.60 -14.31
CA GLU A 95 -3.04 16.59 -14.58
C GLU A 95 -2.56 17.49 -15.72
N LEU A 96 -3.37 17.62 -16.76
CA LEU A 96 -3.02 18.28 -18.02
C LEU A 96 -3.75 19.61 -18.17
N GLN A 97 -3.07 20.61 -18.73
CA GLN A 97 -3.69 21.90 -19.03
C GLN A 97 -4.75 21.76 -20.13
N GLN A 98 -4.53 20.88 -21.10
CA GLN A 98 -5.47 20.61 -22.19
C GLN A 98 -5.78 19.12 -22.27
N PRO A 99 -7.06 18.75 -22.51
CA PRO A 99 -7.43 17.36 -22.70
C PRO A 99 -6.68 16.75 -23.89
N GLN A 100 -6.25 15.49 -23.71
CA GLN A 100 -5.57 14.71 -24.74
C GLN A 100 -6.28 13.37 -24.93
N PRO A 101 -6.32 12.80 -26.14
CA PRO A 101 -6.93 11.50 -26.36
C PRO A 101 -6.13 10.38 -25.66
N ARG A 102 -6.84 9.38 -25.13
CA ARG A 102 -6.26 8.24 -24.39
C ARG A 102 -5.11 7.56 -25.15
N GLN A 103 -5.26 7.39 -26.46
CA GLN A 103 -4.31 6.65 -27.30
C GLN A 103 -2.90 7.24 -27.29
N VAL A 104 -2.75 8.54 -27.06
CA VAL A 104 -1.43 9.18 -27.03
C VAL A 104 -0.60 8.77 -25.82
N PHE A 105 -1.26 8.26 -24.77
CA PHE A 105 -0.60 7.81 -23.53
C PHE A 105 -0.22 6.34 -23.55
N GLU A 106 -0.81 5.54 -24.44
CA GLU A 106 -0.52 4.10 -24.57
C GLU A 106 0.95 3.82 -24.97
N ALA A 107 1.61 4.81 -25.59
CA ALA A 107 3.04 4.74 -25.89
C ALA A 107 3.95 4.90 -24.66
N PHE A 108 3.41 5.38 -23.53
CA PHE A 108 4.16 5.67 -22.31
C PHE A 108 3.95 4.67 -21.19
N GLY A 109 2.96 3.78 -21.32
CA GLY A 109 2.63 2.77 -20.32
C GLY A 109 1.20 2.28 -20.46
N THR A 110 0.79 1.46 -19.52
CA THR A 110 -0.60 0.97 -19.46
C THR A 110 -1.49 2.05 -18.85
N VAL A 111 -2.50 2.50 -19.61
CA VAL A 111 -3.47 3.50 -19.13
C VAL A 111 -4.50 2.84 -18.24
N GLU A 112 -4.44 3.09 -16.93
CA GLU A 112 -5.41 2.60 -15.94
C GLU A 112 -6.71 3.41 -15.96
N SER A 113 -6.57 4.73 -15.89
CA SER A 113 -7.71 5.63 -15.97
C SER A 113 -7.40 6.84 -16.85
N HIS A 114 -8.45 7.37 -17.47
CA HIS A 114 -8.35 8.55 -18.32
C HIS A 114 -9.64 9.35 -18.17
N GLN A 115 -9.49 10.59 -17.74
CA GLN A 115 -10.55 11.62 -17.67
C GLN A 115 -10.06 12.85 -18.41
N GLU A 116 -10.93 13.79 -18.72
CA GLU A 116 -10.61 14.92 -19.59
C GLU A 116 -9.22 15.53 -19.36
N HIS A 117 -8.91 15.91 -18.12
CA HIS A 117 -7.64 16.54 -17.74
C HIS A 117 -6.70 15.63 -16.95
N GLN A 118 -7.13 14.44 -16.58
CA GLN A 118 -6.35 13.53 -15.73
C GLN A 118 -6.12 12.20 -16.43
N VAL A 119 -4.89 11.72 -16.34
CA VAL A 119 -4.52 10.38 -16.80
C VAL A 119 -3.66 9.69 -15.74
N GLN A 120 -3.90 8.41 -15.59
CA GLN A 120 -3.16 7.55 -14.69
C GLN A 120 -2.57 6.38 -15.49
N LEU A 121 -1.26 6.22 -15.36
CA LEU A 121 -0.47 5.25 -16.10
C LEU A 121 0.25 4.31 -15.16
N LEU A 122 0.37 3.04 -15.52
CA LEU A 122 1.37 2.14 -14.98
C LEU A 122 2.60 2.12 -15.87
N VAL A 123 3.74 2.48 -15.31
CA VAL A 123 5.01 2.59 -16.02
C VAL A 123 6.02 1.64 -15.37
N PRO A 124 6.74 0.79 -16.13
CA PRO A 124 7.79 -0.04 -15.56
C PRO A 124 8.82 0.79 -14.79
N ARG A 125 9.25 0.32 -13.60
CA ARG A 125 10.20 1.05 -12.74
C ARG A 125 11.48 1.44 -13.50
N GLU A 126 11.96 0.58 -14.35
CA GLU A 126 13.19 0.78 -15.12
C GLU A 126 13.06 1.91 -16.15
N GLN A 127 11.85 2.15 -16.64
CA GLN A 127 11.55 3.15 -17.66
C GLN A 127 11.00 4.45 -17.08
N LEU A 128 10.77 4.52 -15.78
CA LEU A 128 10.06 5.62 -15.12
C LEU A 128 10.66 6.99 -15.44
N THR A 129 11.97 7.14 -15.26
CA THR A 129 12.65 8.44 -15.44
C THR A 129 12.57 8.94 -16.88
N GLU A 130 12.78 8.04 -17.84
CA GLU A 130 12.70 8.36 -19.27
C GLU A 130 11.26 8.71 -19.66
N THR A 131 10.30 7.92 -19.21
CA THR A 131 8.88 8.13 -19.48
C THR A 131 8.38 9.45 -18.90
N VAL A 132 8.72 9.76 -17.66
CA VAL A 132 8.34 11.04 -17.02
C VAL A 132 8.96 12.23 -17.77
N ALA A 133 10.24 12.15 -18.13
CA ALA A 133 10.88 13.21 -18.92
C ALA A 133 10.21 13.41 -20.29
N ALA A 134 9.83 12.33 -20.97
CA ALA A 134 9.14 12.39 -22.25
C ALA A 134 7.72 12.95 -22.12
N LEU A 135 6.99 12.60 -21.05
CA LEU A 135 5.65 13.15 -20.77
C LEU A 135 5.72 14.66 -20.52
N LEU A 136 6.65 15.11 -19.66
CA LEU A 136 6.85 16.53 -19.36
C LEU A 136 7.35 17.34 -20.58
N GLY A 137 8.09 16.71 -21.47
CA GLY A 137 8.56 17.37 -22.71
C GLY A 137 7.51 17.44 -23.81
N ARG A 138 6.46 16.62 -23.74
CA ARG A 138 5.43 16.51 -24.80
C ARG A 138 4.11 17.17 -24.46
N PHE A 139 3.76 17.26 -23.19
CA PHE A 139 2.47 17.75 -22.72
C PHE A 139 2.63 18.93 -21.76
N ASP A 140 1.68 19.83 -21.77
CA ASP A 140 1.57 20.90 -20.76
C ASP A 140 0.96 20.31 -19.47
N VAL A 141 1.84 19.84 -18.58
CA VAL A 141 1.49 19.18 -17.33
C VAL A 141 1.34 20.23 -16.24
N LEU A 142 0.18 20.25 -15.56
CA LEU A 142 -0.10 21.10 -14.41
C LEU A 142 0.42 20.46 -13.12
N ASP A 143 0.21 19.15 -12.97
CA ASP A 143 0.67 18.40 -11.82
C ASP A 143 1.09 16.98 -12.23
N LEU A 144 2.08 16.43 -11.55
CA LEU A 144 2.60 15.09 -11.74
C LEU A 144 2.88 14.44 -10.39
N GLU A 145 2.24 13.29 -10.16
CA GLU A 145 2.47 12.46 -8.99
C GLU A 145 3.00 11.09 -9.42
N VAL A 146 4.06 10.64 -8.73
CA VAL A 146 4.58 9.27 -8.90
C VAL A 146 4.46 8.54 -7.58
N SER A 147 3.70 7.46 -7.58
CA SER A 147 3.46 6.62 -6.39
C SER A 147 3.66 5.15 -6.69
N ASP A 148 3.77 4.35 -5.64
CA ASP A 148 3.57 2.91 -5.78
C ASP A 148 2.07 2.63 -5.95
N PRO A 149 1.68 1.59 -6.71
CA PRO A 149 0.30 1.12 -6.71
C PRO A 149 -0.17 0.80 -5.29
N PRO A 150 -1.46 0.98 -4.97
CA PRO A 150 -2.00 0.60 -3.67
C PRO A 150 -1.64 -0.84 -3.32
N ILE A 151 -1.17 -1.08 -2.10
CA ILE A 151 -0.72 -2.40 -1.68
C ILE A 151 -1.87 -3.42 -1.69
N GLU A 152 -3.11 -2.94 -1.52
CA GLU A 152 -4.33 -3.73 -1.65
C GLU A 152 -4.47 -4.35 -3.03
N ASP A 153 -4.15 -3.60 -4.09
CA ASP A 153 -4.24 -4.06 -5.47
C ASP A 153 -3.10 -5.05 -5.79
N LEU A 154 -1.91 -4.79 -5.24
CA LEU A 154 -0.77 -5.70 -5.34
C LEU A 154 -1.06 -7.04 -4.66
N MET A 155 -1.62 -7.02 -3.46
CA MET A 155 -2.01 -8.22 -2.73
C MET A 155 -3.11 -8.99 -3.45
N ARG A 156 -4.11 -8.28 -3.99
CA ARG A 156 -5.17 -8.91 -4.79
C ARG A 156 -4.60 -9.63 -6.01
N SER A 157 -3.69 -8.99 -6.73
CA SER A 157 -3.03 -9.60 -7.90
C SER A 157 -2.22 -10.84 -7.53
N LEU A 158 -1.51 -10.82 -6.40
CA LEU A 158 -0.78 -11.97 -5.89
C LEU A 158 -1.70 -13.16 -5.64
N PHE A 159 -2.81 -12.94 -4.94
CA PHE A 159 -3.76 -13.99 -4.60
C PHE A 159 -4.55 -14.52 -5.81
N GLN A 160 -4.77 -13.70 -6.84
CA GLN A 160 -5.41 -14.13 -8.09
C GLN A 160 -4.48 -15.01 -8.93
N GLN A 161 -3.21 -14.64 -9.08
CA GLN A 161 -2.23 -15.42 -9.86
C GLN A 161 -1.97 -16.81 -9.25
N ALA A 162 -2.02 -16.92 -7.94
CA ALA A 162 -1.88 -18.19 -7.24
C ALA A 162 -3.08 -19.12 -7.49
N GLY A 163 -4.31 -18.60 -7.47
CA GLY A 163 -5.52 -19.38 -7.75
C GLY A 163 -5.64 -19.90 -9.20
N GLU A 164 -4.96 -19.27 -10.17
CA GLU A 164 -4.92 -19.72 -11.57
C GLU A 164 -3.86 -20.82 -11.83
N SER A 165 -2.91 -21.00 -10.91
CA SER A 165 -1.87 -22.02 -11.04
C SER A 165 -2.32 -23.42 -10.60
N GLU A 166 -3.48 -23.55 -9.96
CA GLU A 166 -4.06 -24.82 -9.50
C GLU A 166 -5.22 -25.34 -10.37
N ALA A 167 -5.58 -24.67 -11.46
CA ALA A 167 -6.62 -25.08 -12.40
C ALA A 167 -5.99 -25.62 -13.68
#